data_39a8fc5561a57bc92a2d552db3d9da16
#
_entry.id   39a8fc5561a57bc92a2d552db3d9da16
#
_cell.length_a   1.000
_cell.length_b   1.000
_cell.length_c   1.000
_cell.angle_alpha   90.00
_cell.angle_beta   90.00
_cell.angle_gamma   90.00
#
_symmetry.space_group_name_H-M   'P 1'
#
loop_
_entity.id
_entity.type
_entity.pdbx_description
1 polymer ?
#
loop_
_entity_poly.entity_id
_entity_poly.type
_entity_poly.pdbx_seq_one_letter_code
_entity_poly.pdbx_strand_id
1 'polypeptide(L)'
;PAHDPNDFQVGLRHNLPVINVMTDDAKIVEDYPKYAGMDRYEAREAIVKDLDEGGFLVKVEKHDHNVGTCYRCHSTVEPRVSKQWFVKMDELAGPAIECVKSGKTKFVPERFNKIYYHWMENIRDWCISRQLWWGHRIPAYYCDECGEVVVARETPEVCPKCGCKHFTQDEDTLDTWFSSALWPFSTLGWPEKTKELDYFYPTNTLVTGYDIIFFWVVRMVFSGYEQTGKSPFDTVLIHGLVRDEQGRKMSKSLGNGINPLDVIAQYGADALRFTLITGNAPGNDMRYTEKRVIASRNFANKIWNASRFIMMNLEGKTVTEPENLNDLCAEDKWILSHLNTVIREATENMEKYELGIAVQKVYDFLWDELCDWYIEMAKVRLWKAEEDPKAANDALWTLRTALTEGLKLLHPYMPFITEE
;
A
#
# COMPACT_ATOMS: atom_id res chain seq x y z
N PRO A 1 4.85 -31.66 -21.87
CA PRO A 1 4.93 -30.19 -21.53
C PRO A 1 3.82 -29.67 -20.61
N ALA A 2 2.79 -30.48 -20.27
CA ALA A 2 1.63 -30.00 -19.49
C ALA A 2 1.89 -29.81 -17.98
N HIS A 3 2.98 -30.38 -17.44
CA HIS A 3 3.19 -30.47 -15.99
C HIS A 3 4.47 -29.82 -15.49
N ASP A 4 5.19 -29.12 -16.36
CA ASP A 4 6.37 -28.32 -16.00
C ASP A 4 6.38 -27.01 -16.82
N PRO A 5 6.57 -25.85 -16.18
CA PRO A 5 6.59 -24.56 -16.88
C PRO A 5 7.70 -24.43 -17.91
N ASN A 6 8.89 -25.02 -17.67
CA ASN A 6 10.00 -24.97 -18.60
C ASN A 6 9.74 -25.89 -19.81
N ASP A 7 9.26 -27.10 -19.56
CA ASP A 7 8.86 -28.03 -20.63
C ASP A 7 7.73 -27.45 -21.48
N PHE A 8 6.79 -26.71 -20.87
CA PHE A 8 5.74 -26.00 -21.60
C PHE A 8 6.32 -24.96 -22.54
N GLN A 9 7.30 -24.15 -22.10
CA GLN A 9 7.98 -23.17 -22.93
C GLN A 9 8.79 -23.83 -24.07
N VAL A 10 9.45 -24.96 -23.79
CA VAL A 10 10.11 -25.77 -24.84
C VAL A 10 9.07 -26.28 -25.83
N GLY A 11 7.95 -26.77 -25.34
CA GLY A 11 6.84 -27.25 -26.17
C GLY A 11 6.33 -26.15 -27.12
N LEU A 12 6.14 -24.92 -26.64
CA LEU A 12 5.74 -23.78 -27.48
C LEU A 12 6.79 -23.45 -28.56
N ARG A 13 8.09 -23.41 -28.20
CA ARG A 13 9.17 -23.09 -29.14
C ARG A 13 9.32 -24.14 -30.26
N HIS A 14 9.05 -25.39 -29.96
CA HIS A 14 9.24 -26.53 -30.87
C HIS A 14 7.92 -27.09 -31.40
N ASN A 15 6.79 -26.43 -31.12
CA ASN A 15 5.46 -26.86 -31.53
C ASN A 15 5.16 -28.33 -31.15
N LEU A 16 5.53 -28.72 -29.91
CA LEU A 16 5.26 -30.03 -29.38
C LEU A 16 3.83 -30.13 -28.82
N PRO A 17 3.18 -31.31 -28.93
CA PRO A 17 1.87 -31.49 -28.34
C PRO A 17 1.88 -31.35 -26.83
N VAL A 18 0.89 -30.65 -26.26
CA VAL A 18 0.71 -30.54 -24.84
C VAL A 18 -0.10 -31.74 -24.35
N ILE A 19 0.59 -32.70 -23.74
CA ILE A 19 -0.02 -33.96 -23.26
C ILE A 19 -0.22 -33.83 -21.74
N ASN A 20 -1.49 -33.86 -21.30
CA ASN A 20 -1.85 -33.90 -19.89
C ASN A 20 -1.95 -35.37 -19.43
N VAL A 21 -1.25 -35.70 -18.36
CA VAL A 21 -1.19 -37.08 -17.82
C VAL A 21 -1.87 -37.22 -16.45
N MET A 22 -2.33 -36.10 -15.85
CA MET A 22 -2.93 -36.10 -14.50
C MET A 22 -4.32 -35.49 -14.49
N THR A 23 -5.17 -36.05 -13.65
CA THR A 23 -6.48 -35.51 -13.27
C THR A 23 -6.34 -34.34 -12.29
N ASP A 24 -7.46 -33.69 -11.90
CA ASP A 24 -7.48 -32.59 -10.94
C ASP A 24 -7.03 -33.00 -9.53
N ASP A 25 -7.24 -34.27 -9.17
CA ASP A 25 -6.78 -34.87 -7.91
C ASP A 25 -5.41 -35.57 -8.01
N ALA A 26 -4.66 -35.24 -9.07
CA ALA A 26 -3.29 -35.71 -9.32
C ALA A 26 -3.14 -37.24 -9.44
N LYS A 27 -4.16 -37.89 -10.00
CA LYS A 27 -4.10 -39.29 -10.46
C LYS A 27 -3.82 -39.36 -11.94
N ILE A 28 -3.31 -40.50 -12.40
CA ILE A 28 -3.07 -40.73 -13.83
C ILE A 28 -4.41 -40.80 -14.57
N VAL A 29 -4.49 -40.12 -15.71
CA VAL A 29 -5.71 -40.10 -16.56
C VAL A 29 -5.96 -41.44 -17.22
N GLU A 30 -7.21 -41.69 -17.67
CA GLU A 30 -7.64 -42.95 -18.28
C GLU A 30 -6.93 -43.26 -19.62
N ASP A 31 -6.39 -42.24 -20.30
CA ASP A 31 -5.65 -42.39 -21.55
C ASP A 31 -4.39 -43.32 -21.42
N TYR A 32 -3.97 -43.58 -20.21
CA TYR A 32 -2.84 -44.49 -19.88
C TYR A 32 -3.32 -45.68 -19.05
N PRO A 33 -4.01 -46.68 -19.67
CA PRO A 33 -4.75 -47.73 -18.94
C PRO A 33 -3.92 -48.52 -17.94
N LYS A 34 -2.60 -48.68 -18.20
CA LYS A 34 -1.71 -49.42 -17.31
C LYS A 34 -1.53 -48.76 -15.94
N TYR A 35 -1.63 -47.42 -15.88
CA TYR A 35 -1.39 -46.63 -14.69
C TYR A 35 -2.63 -45.82 -14.27
N ALA A 36 -3.73 -45.91 -15.04
CA ALA A 36 -4.94 -45.12 -14.86
C ALA A 36 -5.49 -45.22 -13.42
N GLY A 37 -5.81 -44.08 -12.83
CA GLY A 37 -6.34 -43.97 -11.48
C GLY A 37 -5.30 -44.12 -10.36
N MET A 38 -4.06 -44.45 -10.65
CA MET A 38 -2.98 -44.48 -9.64
C MET A 38 -2.66 -43.04 -9.17
N ASP A 39 -2.38 -42.91 -7.87
CA ASP A 39 -1.76 -41.69 -7.35
C ASP A 39 -0.41 -41.47 -8.01
N ARG A 40 -0.04 -40.20 -8.21
CA ARG A 40 1.22 -39.82 -8.90
C ARG A 40 2.48 -40.43 -8.31
N TYR A 41 2.52 -40.67 -7.01
CA TYR A 41 3.69 -41.31 -6.36
C TYR A 41 3.72 -42.80 -6.62
N GLU A 42 2.58 -43.47 -6.53
CA GLU A 42 2.43 -44.89 -6.87
C GLU A 42 2.77 -45.15 -8.36
N ALA A 43 2.25 -44.26 -9.23
CA ALA A 43 2.53 -44.33 -10.66
C ALA A 43 4.04 -44.17 -10.97
N ARG A 44 4.73 -43.25 -10.26
CA ARG A 44 6.17 -43.05 -10.40
C ARG A 44 6.94 -44.35 -10.10
N GLU A 45 6.62 -45.01 -9.00
CA GLU A 45 7.29 -46.27 -8.63
C GLU A 45 6.99 -47.36 -9.66
N ALA A 46 5.73 -47.48 -10.10
CA ALA A 46 5.34 -48.48 -11.11
C ALA A 46 6.06 -48.24 -12.47
N ILE A 47 6.12 -46.97 -12.92
CA ILE A 47 6.79 -46.59 -14.19
C ILE A 47 8.30 -46.89 -14.11
N VAL A 48 8.96 -46.55 -12.99
CA VAL A 48 10.39 -46.80 -12.81
C VAL A 48 10.66 -48.31 -12.85
N LYS A 49 9.84 -49.11 -12.20
CA LYS A 49 9.94 -50.58 -12.23
C LYS A 49 9.75 -51.12 -13.64
N ASP A 50 8.74 -50.67 -14.37
CA ASP A 50 8.50 -51.11 -15.75
C ASP A 50 9.64 -50.74 -16.71
N LEU A 51 10.25 -49.56 -16.53
CA LEU A 51 11.41 -49.14 -17.31
C LEU A 51 12.64 -50.00 -17.02
N ASP A 52 12.82 -50.41 -15.76
CA ASP A 52 13.91 -51.32 -15.36
C ASP A 52 13.70 -52.73 -15.95
N GLU A 53 12.51 -53.31 -15.78
CA GLU A 53 12.15 -54.61 -16.35
C GLU A 53 12.23 -54.63 -17.89
N GLY A 54 11.90 -53.47 -18.53
CA GLY A 54 12.03 -53.34 -19.99
C GLY A 54 13.44 -53.06 -20.49
N GLY A 55 14.43 -52.89 -19.62
CA GLY A 55 15.81 -52.59 -19.97
C GLY A 55 16.03 -51.15 -20.47
N PHE A 56 15.11 -50.24 -20.20
CA PHE A 56 15.17 -48.81 -20.59
C PHE A 56 15.77 -47.94 -19.49
N LEU A 57 15.80 -48.39 -18.23
CA LEU A 57 16.34 -47.65 -17.12
C LEU A 57 17.86 -47.72 -17.10
N VAL A 58 18.54 -46.59 -17.25
CA VAL A 58 20.00 -46.52 -17.22
C VAL A 58 20.50 -46.31 -15.78
N LYS A 59 19.86 -45.38 -15.04
CA LYS A 59 20.32 -45.01 -13.71
C LYS A 59 19.23 -44.26 -12.97
N VAL A 60 19.16 -44.41 -11.65
CA VAL A 60 18.40 -43.57 -10.72
C VAL A 60 19.39 -42.82 -9.85
N GLU A 61 19.30 -41.50 -9.84
CA GLU A 61 20.13 -40.64 -9.00
C GLU A 61 19.26 -39.79 -8.06
N LYS A 62 19.77 -39.60 -6.85
CA LYS A 62 19.13 -38.67 -5.92
C LYS A 62 19.30 -37.24 -6.44
N HIS A 63 18.20 -36.51 -6.57
CA HIS A 63 18.19 -35.11 -7.00
C HIS A 63 17.40 -34.26 -6.01
N ASP A 64 18.06 -33.27 -5.41
CA ASP A 64 17.43 -32.33 -4.48
C ASP A 64 16.94 -31.09 -5.26
N HIS A 65 15.65 -30.79 -5.15
CA HIS A 65 15.04 -29.64 -5.78
C HIS A 65 13.91 -29.05 -4.91
N ASN A 66 13.53 -27.83 -5.17
CA ASN A 66 12.43 -27.19 -4.45
C ASN A 66 11.09 -27.64 -5.03
N VAL A 67 10.23 -28.16 -4.18
CA VAL A 67 8.85 -28.55 -4.54
C VAL A 67 7.87 -27.54 -3.96
N GLY A 68 6.98 -27.01 -4.81
CA GLY A 68 5.91 -26.11 -4.39
C GLY A 68 4.90 -26.82 -3.49
N THR A 69 4.55 -26.21 -2.38
CA THR A 69 3.51 -26.72 -1.47
C THR A 69 2.44 -25.67 -1.20
N CYS A 70 1.22 -26.11 -0.95
CA CYS A 70 0.14 -25.23 -0.52
C CYS A 70 0.48 -24.62 0.85
N TYR A 71 0.45 -23.30 0.96
CA TYR A 71 0.78 -22.60 2.22
C TYR A 71 -0.23 -22.86 3.35
N ARG A 72 -1.40 -23.43 3.05
CA ARG A 72 -2.43 -23.75 4.05
C ARG A 72 -2.40 -25.18 4.53
N CYS A 73 -2.37 -26.14 3.60
CA CYS A 73 -2.45 -27.58 3.93
C CYS A 73 -1.13 -28.32 3.71
N HIS A 74 -0.10 -27.65 3.17
CA HIS A 74 1.23 -28.20 2.89
C HIS A 74 1.24 -29.36 1.87
N SER A 75 0.11 -29.61 1.19
CA SER A 75 0.09 -30.57 0.07
C SER A 75 0.97 -30.10 -1.07
N THR A 76 1.64 -31.03 -1.74
CA THR A 76 2.42 -30.76 -2.94
C THR A 76 1.52 -30.22 -4.05
N VAL A 77 1.95 -29.13 -4.69
CA VAL A 77 1.28 -28.55 -5.85
C VAL A 77 1.88 -29.13 -7.11
N GLU A 78 1.04 -29.74 -7.94
CA GLU A 78 1.43 -30.23 -9.25
C GLU A 78 1.03 -29.23 -10.34
N PRO A 79 1.97 -28.71 -11.16
CA PRO A 79 1.63 -27.85 -12.29
C PRO A 79 0.74 -28.58 -13.30
N ARG A 80 -0.29 -27.90 -13.80
CA ARG A 80 -1.19 -28.43 -14.80
C ARG A 80 -1.70 -27.33 -15.72
N VAL A 81 -1.74 -27.59 -17.02
CA VAL A 81 -2.29 -26.67 -17.99
C VAL A 81 -3.82 -26.71 -17.92
N SER A 82 -4.45 -25.55 -17.82
CA SER A 82 -5.90 -25.38 -17.85
C SER A 82 -6.29 -24.15 -18.69
N LYS A 83 -7.53 -24.10 -19.14
CA LYS A 83 -8.06 -22.91 -19.81
C LYS A 83 -8.23 -21.79 -18.78
N GLN A 84 -7.72 -20.61 -19.08
CA GLN A 84 -7.78 -19.45 -18.21
C GLN A 84 -8.04 -18.19 -19.03
N TRP A 85 -8.59 -17.18 -18.39
CA TRP A 85 -8.73 -15.85 -18.98
C TRP A 85 -7.47 -15.03 -18.73
N PHE A 86 -6.99 -14.38 -19.81
CA PHE A 86 -5.79 -13.54 -19.76
C PHE A 86 -6.08 -12.16 -20.31
N VAL A 87 -5.45 -11.14 -19.70
CA VAL A 87 -5.28 -9.83 -20.29
C VAL A 87 -3.96 -9.82 -21.03
N LYS A 88 -4.00 -9.48 -22.33
CA LYS A 88 -2.82 -9.31 -23.16
C LYS A 88 -2.12 -8.02 -22.79
N MET A 89 -0.88 -8.11 -22.32
CA MET A 89 -0.19 -7.00 -21.69
C MET A 89 0.68 -6.16 -22.62
N ASP A 90 1.06 -6.67 -23.79
CA ASP A 90 2.00 -6.01 -24.71
C ASP A 90 1.57 -4.57 -25.08
N GLU A 91 0.28 -4.35 -25.36
CA GLU A 91 -0.25 -3.06 -25.76
C GLU A 91 -0.44 -2.11 -24.57
N LEU A 92 -0.71 -2.66 -23.38
CA LEU A 92 -0.97 -1.90 -22.15
C LEU A 92 0.31 -1.42 -21.47
N ALA A 93 1.41 -2.14 -21.65
CA ALA A 93 2.67 -1.85 -20.98
C ALA A 93 3.34 -0.56 -21.50
N GLY A 94 3.27 -0.31 -22.79
CA GLY A 94 3.93 0.85 -23.42
C GLY A 94 3.55 2.20 -22.81
N PRO A 95 2.27 2.59 -22.81
CA PRO A 95 1.80 3.84 -22.19
C PRO A 95 2.11 3.92 -20.70
N ALA A 96 2.03 2.81 -19.99
CA ALA A 96 2.34 2.76 -18.55
C ALA A 96 3.84 3.00 -18.27
N ILE A 97 4.75 2.46 -19.07
CA ILE A 97 6.18 2.74 -18.97
C ILE A 97 6.47 4.22 -19.27
N GLU A 98 5.89 4.73 -20.37
CA GLU A 98 6.12 6.09 -20.82
C GLU A 98 5.63 7.14 -19.82
N CYS A 99 4.54 6.89 -19.09
CA CYS A 99 4.03 7.85 -18.12
C CYS A 99 5.02 8.13 -16.97
N VAL A 100 5.79 7.12 -16.55
CA VAL A 100 6.83 7.30 -15.52
C VAL A 100 8.12 7.87 -16.14
N LYS A 101 8.50 7.43 -17.34
CA LYS A 101 9.67 7.98 -18.06
C LYS A 101 9.54 9.47 -18.37
N SER A 102 8.35 9.91 -18.78
CA SER A 102 8.06 11.32 -19.05
C SER A 102 7.85 12.17 -17.80
N GLY A 103 7.79 11.57 -16.62
CA GLY A 103 7.55 12.26 -15.35
C GLY A 103 6.10 12.69 -15.13
N LYS A 104 5.14 12.20 -15.92
CA LYS A 104 3.70 12.39 -15.69
C LYS A 104 3.25 11.73 -14.39
N THR A 105 3.86 10.60 -14.05
CA THR A 105 3.71 9.96 -12.75
C THR A 105 5.09 9.82 -12.12
N LYS A 106 5.24 10.28 -10.88
CA LYS A 106 6.50 10.26 -10.13
C LYS A 106 6.38 9.34 -8.92
N PHE A 107 7.38 8.50 -8.70
CA PHE A 107 7.51 7.74 -7.47
C PHE A 107 8.34 8.51 -6.45
N VAL A 108 7.85 8.55 -5.23
CA VAL A 108 8.59 9.08 -4.08
C VAL A 108 8.76 7.96 -3.05
N PRO A 109 10.00 7.54 -2.75
CA PRO A 109 11.26 7.97 -3.32
C PRO A 109 11.50 7.40 -4.74
N GLU A 110 12.28 8.12 -5.53
CA GLU A 110 12.56 7.82 -6.94
C GLU A 110 13.19 6.43 -7.17
N ARG A 111 13.88 5.88 -6.15
CA ARG A 111 14.48 4.52 -6.24
C ARG A 111 13.49 3.43 -6.64
N PHE A 112 12.19 3.62 -6.41
CA PHE A 112 11.14 2.67 -6.79
C PHE A 112 10.82 2.67 -8.29
N ASN A 113 11.27 3.66 -9.06
CA ASN A 113 11.21 3.64 -10.51
C ASN A 113 11.88 2.38 -11.08
N LYS A 114 13.02 1.95 -10.49
CA LYS A 114 13.73 0.74 -10.93
C LYS A 114 12.88 -0.53 -10.77
N ILE A 115 12.15 -0.62 -9.67
CA ILE A 115 11.25 -1.75 -9.41
C ILE A 115 10.08 -1.71 -10.39
N TYR A 116 9.50 -0.54 -10.61
CA TYR A 116 8.41 -0.35 -11.56
C TYR A 116 8.83 -0.76 -12.98
N TYR A 117 9.96 -0.26 -13.49
CA TYR A 117 10.47 -0.61 -14.82
C TYR A 117 10.80 -2.08 -14.95
N HIS A 118 11.43 -2.67 -13.94
CA HIS A 118 11.75 -4.10 -13.96
C HIS A 118 10.50 -4.97 -14.17
N TRP A 119 9.42 -4.66 -13.49
CA TRP A 119 8.16 -5.38 -13.66
C TRP A 119 7.50 -5.10 -15.01
N MET A 120 7.51 -3.86 -15.46
CA MET A 120 6.83 -3.46 -16.69
C MET A 120 7.55 -3.92 -17.96
N GLU A 121 8.88 -3.87 -17.97
CA GLU A 121 9.69 -4.30 -19.12
C GLU A 121 9.74 -5.84 -19.26
N ASN A 122 9.44 -6.57 -18.19
CA ASN A 122 9.38 -8.03 -18.18
C ASN A 122 7.95 -8.55 -17.96
N ILE A 123 6.93 -7.72 -18.24
CA ILE A 123 5.55 -8.10 -17.99
C ILE A 123 5.12 -9.24 -18.90
N ARG A 124 4.32 -10.13 -18.35
CA ARG A 124 3.69 -11.23 -19.10
C ARG A 124 2.18 -11.06 -19.06
N ASP A 125 1.48 -11.74 -19.95
CA ASP A 125 0.03 -11.79 -19.96
C ASP A 125 -0.51 -12.14 -18.56
N TRP A 126 -1.47 -11.38 -18.13
CA TRP A 126 -2.01 -11.48 -16.79
C TRP A 126 -3.22 -12.42 -16.75
N CYS A 127 -3.07 -13.57 -16.10
CA CYS A 127 -4.19 -14.45 -15.80
C CYS A 127 -5.13 -13.77 -14.79
N ILE A 128 -6.38 -13.55 -15.20
CA ILE A 128 -7.40 -12.85 -14.41
C ILE A 128 -8.49 -13.77 -13.86
N SER A 129 -8.56 -15.03 -14.26
CA SER A 129 -9.52 -16.00 -13.74
C SER A 129 -9.02 -16.66 -12.45
N ARG A 130 -9.94 -16.90 -11.54
CA ARG A 130 -9.72 -17.59 -10.25
C ARG A 130 -10.82 -18.61 -10.02
N GLN A 131 -10.42 -19.79 -9.57
CA GLN A 131 -11.33 -20.87 -9.21
C GLN A 131 -11.77 -20.71 -7.74
N LEU A 132 -12.51 -19.62 -7.45
CA LEU A 132 -12.97 -19.27 -6.11
C LEU A 132 -14.49 -19.35 -6.04
N TRP A 133 -15.01 -19.84 -4.91
CA TRP A 133 -16.44 -19.88 -4.66
C TRP A 133 -17.06 -18.48 -4.53
N TRP A 134 -16.31 -17.51 -4.02
CA TRP A 134 -16.76 -16.14 -3.79
C TRP A 134 -15.91 -15.14 -4.58
N GLY A 135 -16.56 -14.29 -5.34
CA GLY A 135 -15.91 -13.23 -6.12
C GLY A 135 -16.83 -12.70 -7.24
N HIS A 136 -16.29 -11.82 -8.06
CA HIS A 136 -16.98 -11.32 -9.26
C HIS A 136 -16.89 -12.39 -10.35
N ARG A 137 -18.02 -13.02 -10.64
CA ARG A 137 -18.09 -14.04 -11.67
C ARG A 137 -17.77 -13.46 -13.05
N ILE A 138 -16.99 -14.18 -13.85
CA ILE A 138 -16.61 -13.73 -15.19
C ILE A 138 -17.88 -13.62 -16.07
N PRO A 139 -18.13 -12.46 -16.73
CA PRO A 139 -19.33 -12.21 -17.51
C PRO A 139 -19.21 -12.79 -18.93
N ALA A 140 -18.80 -14.06 -19.01
CA ALA A 140 -18.67 -14.81 -20.26
C ALA A 140 -19.65 -15.98 -20.25
N TYR A 141 -20.33 -16.21 -21.36
CA TYR A 141 -21.36 -17.19 -21.54
C TYR A 141 -21.03 -18.10 -22.72
N TYR A 142 -20.99 -19.39 -22.49
CA TYR A 142 -20.73 -20.41 -23.52
C TYR A 142 -22.06 -20.93 -24.05
N CYS A 143 -22.21 -20.88 -25.39
CA CYS A 143 -23.37 -21.48 -26.03
C CYS A 143 -23.33 -22.99 -25.89
N ASP A 144 -24.39 -23.59 -25.35
CA ASP A 144 -24.43 -25.04 -25.05
C ASP A 144 -24.45 -25.91 -26.32
N GLU A 145 -24.83 -25.36 -27.50
CA GLU A 145 -24.85 -26.11 -28.75
C GLU A 145 -23.54 -25.96 -29.57
N CYS A 146 -23.01 -24.74 -29.72
CA CYS A 146 -21.86 -24.52 -30.61
C CYS A 146 -20.58 -24.07 -29.92
N GLY A 147 -20.60 -23.89 -28.60
CA GLY A 147 -19.44 -23.48 -27.82
C GLY A 147 -18.99 -22.03 -28.03
N GLU A 148 -19.76 -21.22 -28.76
CA GLU A 148 -19.46 -19.80 -28.98
C GLU A 148 -19.46 -19.05 -27.67
N VAL A 149 -18.47 -18.17 -27.47
CA VAL A 149 -18.31 -17.39 -26.24
C VAL A 149 -18.86 -15.99 -26.44
N VAL A 150 -19.82 -15.60 -25.62
CA VAL A 150 -20.42 -14.27 -25.62
C VAL A 150 -20.10 -13.58 -24.31
N VAL A 151 -19.44 -12.41 -24.36
CA VAL A 151 -19.20 -11.56 -23.18
C VAL A 151 -20.34 -10.55 -23.06
N ALA A 152 -21.09 -10.60 -21.98
CA ALA A 152 -22.26 -9.74 -21.77
C ALA A 152 -22.49 -9.49 -20.28
N ARG A 153 -23.21 -8.40 -19.93
CA ARG A 153 -23.57 -8.07 -18.55
C ARG A 153 -24.58 -9.07 -17.98
N GLU A 154 -25.48 -9.55 -18.83
CA GLU A 154 -26.54 -10.51 -18.50
C GLU A 154 -26.49 -11.67 -19.49
N THR A 155 -27.14 -12.77 -19.17
CA THR A 155 -27.24 -13.93 -20.05
C THR A 155 -27.80 -13.53 -21.41
N PRO A 156 -27.10 -13.82 -22.52
CA PRO A 156 -27.57 -13.49 -23.85
C PRO A 156 -28.90 -14.20 -24.19
N GLU A 157 -29.80 -13.53 -24.89
CA GLU A 157 -31.10 -14.13 -25.31
C GLU A 157 -30.90 -15.17 -26.41
N VAL A 158 -29.91 -14.94 -27.29
CA VAL A 158 -29.72 -15.81 -28.46
C VAL A 158 -28.24 -15.83 -28.86
N CYS A 159 -27.74 -16.99 -29.23
CA CYS A 159 -26.36 -17.14 -29.75
C CYS A 159 -26.23 -16.48 -31.13
N PRO A 160 -25.26 -15.56 -31.31
CA PRO A 160 -25.08 -14.88 -32.60
C PRO A 160 -24.61 -15.80 -33.72
N LYS A 161 -24.11 -17.00 -33.38
CA LYS A 161 -23.58 -17.95 -34.37
C LYS A 161 -24.59 -19.03 -34.79
N CYS A 162 -25.33 -19.61 -33.85
CA CYS A 162 -26.21 -20.75 -34.13
C CYS A 162 -27.68 -20.50 -33.76
N GLY A 163 -28.03 -19.39 -33.12
CA GLY A 163 -29.41 -19.08 -32.73
C GLY A 163 -29.91 -19.83 -31.47
N CYS A 164 -29.05 -20.61 -30.81
CA CYS A 164 -29.39 -21.26 -29.55
C CYS A 164 -29.71 -20.25 -28.44
N LYS A 165 -30.60 -20.59 -27.52
CA LYS A 165 -31.01 -19.76 -26.37
C LYS A 165 -30.48 -20.26 -25.03
N HIS A 166 -29.71 -21.32 -25.05
CA HIS A 166 -29.15 -21.93 -23.86
C HIS A 166 -27.65 -21.61 -23.74
N PHE A 167 -27.27 -21.10 -22.56
CA PHE A 167 -25.92 -20.71 -22.27
C PHE A 167 -25.52 -21.15 -20.88
N THR A 168 -24.28 -21.57 -20.75
CA THR A 168 -23.61 -21.80 -19.45
C THR A 168 -22.65 -20.65 -19.20
N GLN A 169 -22.82 -19.93 -18.06
CA GLN A 169 -21.89 -18.88 -17.65
C GLN A 169 -20.59 -19.48 -17.14
N ASP A 170 -19.47 -18.84 -17.42
CA ASP A 170 -18.16 -19.19 -16.86
C ASP A 170 -18.23 -19.32 -15.32
N GLU A 171 -17.66 -20.39 -14.77
CA GLU A 171 -17.72 -20.68 -13.32
C GLU A 171 -16.65 -19.91 -12.54
N ASP A 172 -15.60 -19.45 -13.22
CA ASP A 172 -14.50 -18.72 -12.61
C ASP A 172 -14.90 -17.31 -12.18
N THR A 173 -14.16 -16.78 -11.23
CA THR A 173 -14.27 -15.41 -10.77
C THR A 173 -13.09 -14.57 -11.22
N LEU A 174 -13.26 -13.25 -11.31
CA LEU A 174 -12.20 -12.32 -11.62
C LEU A 174 -11.23 -12.18 -10.46
N ASP A 175 -9.94 -12.07 -10.76
CA ASP A 175 -8.90 -11.66 -9.82
C ASP A 175 -9.29 -10.35 -9.12
N THR A 176 -9.19 -10.33 -7.80
CA THR A 176 -9.46 -9.13 -6.97
C THR A 176 -8.77 -7.88 -7.51
N TRP A 177 -7.55 -8.03 -8.00
CA TRP A 177 -6.78 -6.90 -8.56
C TRP A 177 -7.33 -6.37 -9.88
N PHE A 178 -8.19 -7.13 -10.57
CA PHE A 178 -8.85 -6.67 -11.78
C PHE A 178 -9.84 -5.54 -11.49
N SER A 179 -10.71 -5.72 -10.51
CA SER A 179 -11.62 -4.66 -10.06
C SER A 179 -10.91 -3.55 -9.29
N SER A 180 -9.89 -3.89 -8.47
CA SER A 180 -9.08 -2.91 -7.73
C SER A 180 -8.34 -1.93 -8.65
N ALA A 181 -7.99 -2.35 -9.86
CA ALA A 181 -7.36 -1.50 -10.88
C ALA A 181 -8.25 -0.35 -11.35
N LEU A 182 -9.56 -0.47 -11.20
CA LEU A 182 -10.53 0.55 -11.61
C LEU A 182 -10.76 1.62 -10.55
N TRP A 183 -10.25 1.42 -9.33
CA TRP A 183 -10.54 2.26 -8.16
C TRP A 183 -10.37 3.77 -8.39
N PRO A 184 -9.29 4.26 -9.04
CA PRO A 184 -9.06 5.70 -9.17
C PRO A 184 -10.15 6.47 -9.92
N PHE A 185 -10.91 5.81 -10.77
CA PHE A 185 -11.95 6.42 -11.60
C PHE A 185 -13.34 5.82 -11.37
N SER A 186 -13.45 4.55 -11.01
CA SER A 186 -14.76 3.92 -10.77
C SER A 186 -15.47 4.47 -9.54
N THR A 187 -14.74 4.81 -8.47
CA THR A 187 -15.28 5.44 -7.26
C THR A 187 -15.78 6.87 -7.49
N LEU A 188 -15.36 7.49 -8.57
CA LEU A 188 -15.78 8.83 -8.98
C LEU A 188 -16.92 8.82 -10.01
N GLY A 189 -17.49 7.62 -10.26
CA GLY A 189 -18.68 7.44 -11.09
C GLY A 189 -18.44 6.95 -12.51
N TRP A 190 -17.16 6.67 -12.92
CA TRP A 190 -16.91 6.06 -14.22
C TRP A 190 -17.73 4.75 -14.38
N PRO A 191 -18.33 4.46 -15.55
CA PRO A 191 -18.11 5.09 -16.86
C PRO A 191 -18.93 6.36 -17.13
N GLU A 192 -19.75 6.80 -16.19
CA GLU A 192 -20.53 8.03 -16.34
C GLU A 192 -19.63 9.28 -16.25
N LYS A 193 -20.02 10.34 -16.97
CA LYS A 193 -19.34 11.65 -16.87
C LYS A 193 -19.91 12.43 -15.69
N THR A 194 -19.30 12.27 -14.53
CA THR A 194 -19.70 12.96 -13.30
C THR A 194 -18.84 14.20 -13.04
N LYS A 195 -19.32 15.12 -12.23
CA LYS A 195 -18.57 16.30 -11.79
C LYS A 195 -17.36 15.90 -10.93
N GLU A 196 -17.52 14.84 -10.13
CA GLU A 196 -16.49 14.28 -9.28
C GLU A 196 -15.34 13.70 -10.11
N LEU A 197 -15.66 12.98 -11.18
CA LEU A 197 -14.65 12.43 -12.10
C LEU A 197 -13.89 13.55 -12.82
N ASP A 198 -14.59 14.57 -13.31
CA ASP A 198 -13.97 15.71 -14.00
C ASP A 198 -13.05 16.52 -13.08
N TYR A 199 -13.37 16.63 -11.78
CA TYR A 199 -12.63 17.44 -10.82
C TYR A 199 -11.49 16.68 -10.13
N PHE A 200 -11.73 15.44 -9.69
CA PHE A 200 -10.78 14.68 -8.84
C PHE A 200 -9.89 13.71 -9.61
N TYR A 201 -10.15 13.48 -10.90
CA TYR A 201 -9.34 12.59 -11.72
C TYR A 201 -8.57 13.37 -12.81
N PRO A 202 -7.24 13.20 -12.95
CA PRO A 202 -6.32 12.36 -12.15
C PRO A 202 -6.16 12.80 -10.70
N THR A 203 -5.89 11.83 -9.81
CA THR A 203 -5.59 12.08 -8.40
C THR A 203 -4.17 12.66 -8.25
N ASN A 204 -3.97 13.62 -7.33
CA ASN A 204 -2.64 14.22 -7.13
C ASN A 204 -1.65 13.22 -6.51
N THR A 205 -2.06 12.51 -5.46
CA THR A 205 -1.15 11.62 -4.73
C THR A 205 -1.83 10.31 -4.37
N LEU A 206 -1.21 9.19 -4.75
CA LEU A 206 -1.49 7.85 -4.23
C LEU A 206 -0.47 7.52 -3.14
N VAL A 207 -0.94 7.03 -2.00
CA VAL A 207 -0.06 6.54 -0.91
C VAL A 207 -0.22 5.03 -0.78
N THR A 208 0.87 4.27 -0.87
CA THR A 208 0.83 2.81 -0.80
C THR A 208 2.16 2.20 -0.35
N GLY A 209 2.13 0.93 0.06
CA GLY A 209 3.33 0.15 0.36
C GLY A 209 4.06 -0.31 -0.91
N TYR A 210 5.37 -0.50 -0.78
CA TYR A 210 6.20 -0.96 -1.91
C TYR A 210 5.86 -2.38 -2.37
N ASP A 211 5.29 -3.21 -1.51
CA ASP A 211 5.00 -4.62 -1.79
C ASP A 211 3.84 -4.84 -2.76
N ILE A 212 3.04 -3.80 -3.01
CA ILE A 212 1.93 -3.86 -3.97
C ILE A 212 2.09 -2.91 -5.18
N ILE A 213 3.30 -2.46 -5.47
CA ILE A 213 3.57 -1.66 -6.68
C ILE A 213 3.12 -2.43 -7.92
N PHE A 214 3.55 -3.69 -8.07
CA PHE A 214 3.16 -4.53 -9.20
C PHE A 214 1.68 -4.92 -9.19
N PHE A 215 1.17 -5.34 -8.05
CA PHE A 215 -0.19 -5.86 -7.96
C PHE A 215 -1.27 -4.78 -8.06
N TRP A 216 -0.99 -3.57 -7.63
CA TRP A 216 -1.98 -2.51 -7.56
C TRP A 216 -1.61 -1.27 -8.39
N VAL A 217 -0.46 -0.64 -8.13
CA VAL A 217 -0.08 0.62 -8.80
C VAL A 217 0.03 0.43 -10.30
N VAL A 218 0.79 -0.57 -10.75
CA VAL A 218 0.95 -0.89 -12.18
C VAL A 218 -0.40 -1.12 -12.84
N ARG A 219 -1.28 -1.89 -12.19
CA ARG A 219 -2.60 -2.23 -12.73
C ARG A 219 -3.52 -1.03 -12.81
N MET A 220 -3.50 -0.13 -11.84
CA MET A 220 -4.24 1.12 -11.92
C MET A 220 -3.73 2.03 -13.04
N VAL A 221 -2.40 2.08 -13.24
CA VAL A 221 -1.80 2.93 -14.29
C VAL A 221 -2.21 2.46 -15.68
N PHE A 222 -2.03 1.19 -16.03
CA PHE A 222 -2.42 0.73 -17.36
C PHE A 222 -3.94 0.74 -17.58
N SER A 223 -4.74 0.41 -16.52
CA SER A 223 -6.20 0.51 -16.62
C SER A 223 -6.67 1.95 -16.79
N GLY A 224 -6.02 2.90 -16.11
CA GLY A 224 -6.30 4.33 -16.28
C GLY A 224 -6.08 4.78 -17.72
N TYR A 225 -4.96 4.40 -18.32
CA TYR A 225 -4.69 4.72 -19.73
C TYR A 225 -5.68 4.06 -20.69
N GLU A 226 -5.98 2.77 -20.48
CA GLU A 226 -6.91 2.04 -21.33
C GLU A 226 -8.33 2.61 -21.27
N GLN A 227 -8.82 2.94 -20.08
CA GLN A 227 -10.21 3.34 -19.89
C GLN A 227 -10.44 4.86 -20.04
N THR A 228 -9.45 5.69 -19.74
CA THR A 228 -9.60 7.14 -19.70
C THR A 228 -8.61 7.92 -20.55
N GLY A 229 -7.58 7.27 -21.08
CA GLY A 229 -6.50 7.91 -21.84
C GLY A 229 -5.52 8.73 -20.99
N LYS A 230 -5.62 8.68 -19.65
CA LYS A 230 -4.81 9.49 -18.71
C LYS A 230 -4.15 8.62 -17.65
N SER A 231 -2.99 9.10 -17.13
CA SER A 231 -2.43 8.56 -15.89
C SER A 231 -3.40 8.80 -14.72
N PRO A 232 -3.60 7.84 -13.83
CA PRO A 232 -4.48 8.02 -12.68
C PRO A 232 -3.89 8.88 -11.55
N PHE A 233 -2.56 9.08 -11.53
CA PHE A 233 -1.86 9.79 -10.44
C PHE A 233 -0.73 10.66 -10.97
N ASP A 234 -0.50 11.81 -10.30
CA ASP A 234 0.71 12.62 -10.50
C ASP A 234 1.88 12.06 -9.69
N THR A 235 1.62 11.70 -8.44
CA THR A 235 2.64 11.20 -7.51
C THR A 235 2.20 9.90 -6.85
N VAL A 236 3.11 8.94 -6.75
CA VAL A 236 2.97 7.71 -5.97
C VAL A 236 3.94 7.76 -4.80
N LEU A 237 3.44 8.08 -3.62
CA LEU A 237 4.20 8.07 -2.37
C LEU A 237 4.26 6.65 -1.81
N ILE A 238 5.47 6.11 -1.75
CA ILE A 238 5.70 4.76 -1.24
C ILE A 238 6.12 4.83 0.21
N HIS A 239 5.37 4.15 1.08
CA HIS A 239 5.75 3.93 2.47
C HIS A 239 6.34 2.51 2.67
N GLY A 240 7.10 2.35 3.74
CA GLY A 240 7.59 1.04 4.19
C GLY A 240 6.52 0.24 4.95
N LEU A 241 6.86 -0.98 5.31
CA LEU A 241 6.00 -1.86 6.09
C LEU A 241 6.30 -1.72 7.58
N VAL A 242 5.25 -1.84 8.39
CA VAL A 242 5.40 -1.96 9.84
C VAL A 242 5.75 -3.41 10.17
N ARG A 243 6.88 -3.61 10.85
CA ARG A 243 7.40 -4.92 11.27
C ARG A 243 7.31 -5.07 12.79
N ASP A 244 7.32 -6.30 13.26
CA ASP A 244 7.40 -6.58 14.70
C ASP A 244 8.75 -6.15 15.30
N GLU A 245 8.90 -6.27 16.62
CA GLU A 245 10.15 -5.90 17.31
C GLU A 245 11.39 -6.65 16.81
N GLN A 246 11.22 -7.88 16.30
CA GLN A 246 12.28 -8.69 15.71
C GLN A 246 12.55 -8.33 14.24
N GLY A 247 11.78 -7.41 13.66
CA GLY A 247 11.91 -7.00 12.27
C GLY A 247 11.23 -7.95 11.26
N ARG A 248 10.38 -8.89 11.72
CA ARG A 248 9.65 -9.80 10.84
C ARG A 248 8.39 -9.11 10.30
N LYS A 249 8.00 -9.45 9.08
CA LYS A 249 6.73 -9.00 8.51
C LYS A 249 5.56 -9.51 9.36
N MET A 250 4.65 -8.63 9.73
CA MET A 250 3.44 -9.02 10.45
C MET A 250 2.51 -9.81 9.54
N SER A 251 2.00 -10.93 10.02
CA SER A 251 1.04 -11.76 9.29
C SER A 251 0.08 -12.48 10.22
N LYS A 252 -1.12 -12.79 9.72
CA LYS A 252 -2.12 -13.57 10.47
C LYS A 252 -1.62 -14.96 10.83
N SER A 253 -0.84 -15.59 9.94
CA SER A 253 -0.29 -16.93 10.14
C SER A 253 0.78 -16.99 11.23
N LEU A 254 1.55 -15.93 11.44
CA LEU A 254 2.55 -15.85 12.50
C LEU A 254 1.98 -15.38 13.85
N GLY A 255 0.73 -14.87 13.87
CA GLY A 255 0.11 -14.34 15.08
C GLY A 255 0.83 -13.13 15.69
N ASN A 256 1.73 -12.47 14.93
CA ASN A 256 2.53 -11.32 15.36
C ASN A 256 1.93 -9.98 14.94
N GLY A 257 0.69 -9.97 14.44
CA GLY A 257 -0.03 -8.77 14.08
C GLY A 257 -0.47 -8.00 15.34
N ILE A 258 -0.31 -6.69 15.31
CA ILE A 258 -0.77 -5.77 16.36
C ILE A 258 -2.04 -5.10 15.87
N ASN A 259 -3.11 -5.19 16.67
CA ASN A 259 -4.36 -4.52 16.36
C ASN A 259 -4.23 -3.02 16.70
N PRO A 260 -4.33 -2.11 15.72
CA PRO A 260 -4.22 -0.69 15.97
C PRO A 260 -5.29 -0.14 16.93
N LEU A 261 -6.49 -0.75 16.95
CA LEU A 261 -7.56 -0.30 17.84
C LEU A 261 -7.23 -0.56 19.33
N ASP A 262 -6.53 -1.65 19.64
CA ASP A 262 -6.09 -1.94 21.01
C ASP A 262 -5.02 -0.93 21.46
N VAL A 263 -4.11 -0.56 20.55
CA VAL A 263 -3.10 0.48 20.80
C VAL A 263 -3.78 1.84 21.03
N ILE A 264 -4.77 2.19 20.21
CA ILE A 264 -5.54 3.42 20.35
C ILE A 264 -6.29 3.46 21.69
N ALA A 265 -6.92 2.36 22.09
CA ALA A 265 -7.63 2.26 23.37
C ALA A 265 -6.70 2.47 24.58
N GLN A 266 -5.44 2.03 24.47
CA GLN A 266 -4.46 2.09 25.57
C GLN A 266 -3.69 3.40 25.60
N TYR A 267 -3.30 3.96 24.47
CA TYR A 267 -2.36 5.08 24.36
C TYR A 267 -2.92 6.34 23.68
N GLY A 268 -4.08 6.22 23.05
CA GLY A 268 -4.68 7.29 22.25
C GLY A 268 -4.27 7.25 20.76
N ALA A 269 -5.16 7.77 19.91
CA ALA A 269 -4.97 7.77 18.46
C ALA A 269 -3.75 8.62 18.03
N ASP A 270 -3.56 9.79 18.65
CA ASP A 270 -2.45 10.68 18.33
C ASP A 270 -1.09 10.04 18.62
N ALA A 271 -0.97 9.27 19.72
CA ALA A 271 0.26 8.58 20.06
C ALA A 271 0.64 7.55 18.98
N LEU A 272 -0.34 6.78 18.49
CA LEU A 272 -0.11 5.83 17.40
C LEU A 272 0.25 6.54 16.09
N ARG A 273 -0.53 7.57 15.69
CA ARG A 273 -0.29 8.34 14.46
C ARG A 273 1.12 8.96 14.44
N PHE A 274 1.49 9.62 15.52
CA PHE A 274 2.81 10.24 15.66
C PHE A 274 3.94 9.20 15.62
N THR A 275 3.76 8.06 16.27
CA THR A 275 4.73 6.94 16.24
C THR A 275 4.97 6.42 14.82
N LEU A 276 3.92 6.30 14.02
CA LEU A 276 4.01 5.76 12.65
C LEU A 276 4.74 6.70 11.68
N ILE A 277 4.74 7.99 11.93
CA ILE A 277 5.39 9.00 11.07
C ILE A 277 6.80 9.32 11.53
N THR A 278 7.01 9.42 12.86
CA THR A 278 8.28 9.91 13.42
C THR A 278 9.44 8.96 13.14
N GLY A 279 10.57 9.52 12.68
CA GLY A 279 11.82 8.79 12.45
C GLY A 279 11.80 7.84 11.25
N ASN A 280 10.85 8.02 10.34
CA ASN A 280 10.72 7.24 9.11
C ASN A 280 11.04 8.11 7.89
N ALA A 281 11.84 7.53 6.97
CA ALA A 281 11.98 8.05 5.62
C ALA A 281 11.05 7.29 4.65
N PRO A 282 10.55 7.93 3.58
CA PRO A 282 9.70 7.29 2.61
C PRO A 282 10.28 5.97 2.07
N GLY A 283 9.45 4.93 2.01
CA GLY A 283 9.82 3.62 1.49
C GLY A 283 10.67 2.74 2.40
N ASN A 284 10.97 3.18 3.63
CA ASN A 284 11.71 2.38 4.60
C ASN A 284 10.78 1.69 5.59
N ASP A 285 11.06 0.42 5.89
CA ASP A 285 10.34 -0.32 6.92
C ASP A 285 10.62 0.23 8.31
N MET A 286 9.61 0.19 9.16
CA MET A 286 9.76 0.53 10.56
C MET A 286 9.50 -0.66 11.47
N ARG A 287 10.26 -0.73 12.58
CA ARG A 287 9.97 -1.67 13.66
C ARG A 287 9.03 -1.02 14.66
N TYR A 288 7.90 -1.66 14.88
CA TYR A 288 6.98 -1.26 15.94
C TYR A 288 7.52 -1.71 17.29
N THR A 289 7.58 -0.79 18.23
CA THR A 289 7.85 -1.10 19.64
C THR A 289 6.90 -0.30 20.51
N GLU A 290 6.40 -0.90 21.58
CA GLU A 290 5.51 -0.25 22.54
C GLU A 290 6.17 0.98 23.20
N LYS A 291 7.49 0.93 23.42
CA LYS A 291 8.27 2.03 23.97
C LYS A 291 8.16 3.32 23.14
N ARG A 292 8.11 3.19 21.80
CA ARG A 292 7.93 4.35 20.91
C ARG A 292 6.54 4.98 21.06
N VAL A 293 5.50 4.15 21.21
CA VAL A 293 4.12 4.64 21.42
C VAL A 293 4.00 5.34 22.76
N ILE A 294 4.63 4.80 23.82
CA ILE A 294 4.68 5.44 25.14
C ILE A 294 5.39 6.80 25.07
N ALA A 295 6.50 6.90 24.35
CA ALA A 295 7.20 8.17 24.14
C ALA A 295 6.31 9.19 23.41
N SER A 296 5.59 8.78 22.39
CA SER A 296 4.63 9.63 21.66
C SER A 296 3.47 10.09 22.55
N ARG A 297 2.94 9.22 23.41
CA ARG A 297 1.93 9.59 24.41
C ARG A 297 2.50 10.60 25.43
N ASN A 298 3.73 10.42 25.86
CA ASN A 298 4.37 11.35 26.80
C ASN A 298 4.59 12.73 26.16
N PHE A 299 4.87 12.78 24.86
CA PHE A 299 4.89 14.03 24.09
C PHE A 299 3.51 14.73 24.11
N ALA A 300 2.44 13.99 23.82
CA ALA A 300 1.08 14.54 23.93
C ALA A 300 0.81 15.11 25.33
N ASN A 301 1.16 14.37 26.40
CA ASN A 301 1.00 14.85 27.77
C ASN A 301 1.83 16.12 28.07
N LYS A 302 3.03 16.24 27.50
CA LYS A 302 3.86 17.46 27.66
C LYS A 302 3.20 18.66 27.02
N ILE A 303 2.69 18.51 25.77
CA ILE A 303 1.94 19.55 25.06
C ILE A 303 0.71 19.97 25.87
N TRP A 304 -0.07 19.02 26.37
CA TRP A 304 -1.24 19.29 27.21
C TRP A 304 -0.88 20.14 28.45
N ASN A 305 0.17 19.76 29.17
CA ASN A 305 0.59 20.47 30.37
C ASN A 305 1.13 21.87 30.06
N ALA A 306 1.88 22.03 28.96
CA ALA A 306 2.35 23.34 28.50
C ALA A 306 1.18 24.24 28.11
N SER A 307 0.20 23.71 27.38
CA SER A 307 -1.01 24.44 27.00
C SER A 307 -1.81 24.89 28.23
N ARG A 308 -2.01 23.99 29.20
CA ARG A 308 -2.67 24.36 30.47
C ARG A 308 -1.93 25.47 31.22
N PHE A 309 -0.61 25.40 31.31
CA PHE A 309 0.18 26.44 31.96
C PHE A 309 -0.03 27.79 31.26
N ILE A 310 0.01 27.83 29.95
CA ILE A 310 -0.19 29.05 29.17
C ILE A 310 -1.61 29.58 29.35
N MET A 311 -2.64 28.73 29.24
CA MET A 311 -4.05 29.08 29.40
C MET A 311 -4.35 29.65 30.79
N MET A 312 -3.83 29.04 31.86
CA MET A 312 -3.99 29.53 33.21
C MET A 312 -3.37 30.92 33.41
N ASN A 313 -2.28 31.23 32.72
CA ASN A 313 -1.68 32.57 32.77
C ASN A 313 -2.40 33.60 31.88
N LEU A 314 -3.18 33.14 30.91
CA LEU A 314 -4.04 34.00 30.05
C LEU A 314 -5.42 34.28 30.69
N GLU A 315 -5.86 33.44 31.63
CA GLU A 315 -7.20 33.56 32.23
C GLU A 315 -7.42 34.92 32.87
N GLY A 316 -8.53 35.57 32.52
CA GLY A 316 -8.89 36.89 33.03
C GLY A 316 -8.04 38.06 32.50
N LYS A 317 -7.09 37.84 31.59
CA LYS A 317 -6.22 38.86 31.05
C LYS A 317 -6.56 39.17 29.57
N THR A 318 -6.53 40.46 29.24
CA THR A 318 -6.58 40.90 27.85
C THR A 318 -5.16 41.04 27.34
N VAL A 319 -4.73 40.10 26.50
CA VAL A 319 -3.37 40.09 25.91
C VAL A 319 -3.43 40.73 24.53
N THR A 320 -2.68 41.76 24.33
CA THR A 320 -2.61 42.54 23.09
C THR A 320 -1.33 42.24 22.32
N GLU A 321 -1.41 42.33 21.01
CA GLU A 321 -0.22 42.25 20.15
C GLU A 321 0.69 43.46 20.42
N PRO A 322 2.01 43.25 20.50
CA PRO A 322 2.97 44.35 20.64
C PRO A 322 2.89 45.30 19.44
N GLU A 323 2.88 46.63 19.71
CA GLU A 323 2.83 47.66 18.65
C GLU A 323 4.02 47.53 17.68
N ASN A 324 5.17 47.16 18.19
CA ASN A 324 6.39 46.94 17.38
C ASN A 324 7.14 45.71 17.88
N LEU A 325 7.28 44.73 17.04
CA LEU A 325 8.01 43.48 17.35
C LEU A 325 9.51 43.70 17.63
N ASN A 326 10.07 44.83 17.15
CA ASN A 326 11.47 45.18 17.45
C ASN A 326 11.67 45.59 18.92
N ASP A 327 10.62 45.94 19.65
CA ASP A 327 10.70 46.29 21.06
C ASP A 327 10.63 45.10 22.00
N LEU A 328 10.32 43.92 21.48
CA LEU A 328 10.34 42.67 22.23
C LEU A 328 11.75 42.38 22.78
N CYS A 329 11.82 41.66 23.88
CA CYS A 329 13.10 41.21 24.44
C CYS A 329 13.78 40.18 23.56
N ALA A 330 15.03 39.86 23.82
CA ALA A 330 15.83 38.98 23.00
C ALA A 330 15.25 37.55 22.93
N GLU A 331 14.68 37.06 24.04
CA GLU A 331 14.10 35.72 24.15
C GLU A 331 12.81 35.60 23.31
N ASP A 332 11.97 36.64 23.28
CA ASP A 332 10.75 36.65 22.48
C ASP A 332 11.10 36.66 20.98
N LYS A 333 12.05 37.51 20.60
CA LYS A 333 12.55 37.55 19.22
C LYS A 333 13.18 36.24 18.78
N TRP A 334 13.90 35.59 19.68
CA TRP A 334 14.53 34.30 19.44
C TRP A 334 13.49 33.24 19.11
N ILE A 335 12.49 33.03 20.00
CA ILE A 335 11.49 31.96 19.78
C ILE A 335 10.62 32.22 18.54
N LEU A 336 10.24 33.48 18.27
CA LEU A 336 9.47 33.85 17.09
C LEU A 336 10.28 33.69 15.79
N SER A 337 11.56 33.99 15.82
CA SER A 337 12.48 33.77 14.69
C SER A 337 12.64 32.28 14.40
N HIS A 338 12.80 31.44 15.44
CA HIS A 338 12.85 29.99 15.31
C HIS A 338 11.54 29.42 14.80
N LEU A 339 10.40 29.89 15.31
CA LEU A 339 9.07 29.51 14.81
C LEU A 339 8.96 29.72 13.30
N ASN A 340 9.34 30.90 12.80
CA ASN A 340 9.33 31.18 11.36
C ASN A 340 10.24 30.26 10.56
N THR A 341 11.39 29.89 11.12
CA THR A 341 12.30 28.91 10.51
C THR A 341 11.65 27.53 10.44
N VAL A 342 11.02 27.07 11.52
CA VAL A 342 10.32 25.78 11.60
C VAL A 342 9.14 25.72 10.64
N ILE A 343 8.33 26.80 10.55
CA ILE A 343 7.22 26.91 9.58
C ILE A 343 7.74 26.68 8.16
N ARG A 344 8.81 27.39 7.77
CA ARG A 344 9.41 27.23 6.43
C ARG A 344 9.95 25.82 6.20
N GLU A 345 10.78 25.31 7.12
CA GLU A 345 11.44 24.03 6.97
C GLU A 345 10.43 22.86 7.00
N ALA A 346 9.43 22.90 7.87
CA ALA A 346 8.37 21.90 7.92
C ALA A 346 7.57 21.90 6.61
N THR A 347 7.19 23.07 6.10
CA THR A 347 6.47 23.20 4.83
C THR A 347 7.29 22.65 3.66
N GLU A 348 8.54 23.06 3.52
CA GLU A 348 9.43 22.57 2.45
C GLU A 348 9.63 21.06 2.48
N ASN A 349 9.72 20.45 3.68
CA ASN A 349 9.88 19.01 3.83
C ASN A 349 8.55 18.28 3.54
N MET A 350 7.41 18.83 3.92
CA MET A 350 6.10 18.27 3.57
C MET A 350 5.87 18.27 2.05
N GLU A 351 6.22 19.35 1.37
CA GLU A 351 6.14 19.43 -0.10
C GLU A 351 7.02 18.40 -0.82
N LYS A 352 8.13 18.00 -0.20
CA LYS A 352 9.03 16.93 -0.67
C LYS A 352 8.60 15.53 -0.22
N TYR A 353 7.48 15.41 0.50
CA TYR A 353 7.02 14.16 1.14
C TYR A 353 7.97 13.60 2.22
N GLU A 354 8.87 14.41 2.74
CA GLU A 354 9.77 14.06 3.85
C GLU A 354 9.07 14.27 5.21
N LEU A 355 7.93 13.58 5.40
CA LEU A 355 7.01 13.78 6.50
C LEU A 355 7.67 13.55 7.88
N GLY A 356 8.57 12.56 7.96
CA GLY A 356 9.32 12.27 9.17
C GLY A 356 10.28 13.39 9.58
N ILE A 357 10.89 14.07 8.61
CA ILE A 357 11.76 15.22 8.86
C ILE A 357 10.91 16.44 9.24
N ALA A 358 9.81 16.69 8.53
CA ALA A 358 8.91 17.79 8.82
C ALA A 358 8.39 17.74 10.28
N VAL A 359 7.88 16.57 10.69
CA VAL A 359 7.34 16.41 12.06
C VAL A 359 8.43 16.48 13.14
N GLN A 360 9.68 16.06 12.83
CA GLN A 360 10.78 16.16 13.77
C GLN A 360 11.12 17.63 14.06
N LYS A 361 11.12 18.51 13.05
CA LYS A 361 11.31 19.96 13.24
C LYS A 361 10.25 20.57 14.16
N VAL A 362 8.99 20.16 14.00
CA VAL A 362 7.89 20.60 14.85
C VAL A 362 8.04 20.06 16.28
N TYR A 363 8.46 18.80 16.42
CA TYR A 363 8.71 18.20 17.72
C TYR A 363 9.83 18.93 18.48
N ASP A 364 10.97 19.16 17.85
CA ASP A 364 12.14 19.82 18.47
C ASP A 364 11.74 21.25 18.92
N PHE A 365 11.02 21.97 18.10
CA PHE A 365 10.52 23.30 18.45
C PHE A 365 9.58 23.27 19.67
N LEU A 366 8.58 22.39 19.67
CA LEU A 366 7.61 22.32 20.76
C LEU A 366 8.20 21.76 22.05
N TRP A 367 9.00 20.70 21.95
CA TRP A 367 9.56 20.04 23.13
C TRP A 367 10.74 20.79 23.71
N ASP A 368 11.79 21.01 22.91
CA ASP A 368 13.04 21.56 23.41
C ASP A 368 12.99 23.08 23.53
N GLU A 369 12.54 23.77 22.47
CA GLU A 369 12.65 25.23 22.44
C GLU A 369 11.51 25.92 23.20
N LEU A 370 10.26 25.57 22.93
CA LEU A 370 9.10 26.18 23.58
C LEU A 370 8.99 25.72 25.04
N CYS A 371 8.91 24.39 25.26
CA CYS A 371 8.63 23.86 26.60
C CYS A 371 9.84 23.94 27.54
N ASP A 372 11.03 23.50 27.11
CA ASP A 372 12.19 23.38 28.01
C ASP A 372 12.90 24.73 28.22
N TRP A 373 12.87 25.61 27.21
CA TRP A 373 13.57 26.89 27.30
C TRP A 373 12.63 28.08 27.42
N TYR A 374 11.79 28.34 26.42
CA TYR A 374 11.08 29.60 26.36
C TYR A 374 10.06 29.78 27.49
N ILE A 375 9.30 28.74 27.83
CA ILE A 375 8.35 28.81 28.97
C ILE A 375 9.12 29.16 30.27
N GLU A 376 10.27 28.57 30.51
CA GLU A 376 11.04 28.83 31.74
C GLU A 376 11.59 30.28 31.76
N MET A 377 12.06 30.78 30.62
CA MET A 377 12.48 32.18 30.52
C MET A 377 11.32 33.17 30.72
N ALA A 378 10.15 32.86 30.15
CA ALA A 378 8.98 33.71 30.24
C ALA A 378 8.41 33.79 31.66
N LYS A 379 8.51 32.72 32.48
CA LYS A 379 8.04 32.68 33.88
C LYS A 379 8.54 33.85 34.71
N VAL A 380 9.80 34.25 34.55
CA VAL A 380 10.39 35.37 35.31
C VAL A 380 9.62 36.65 35.10
N ARG A 381 9.17 36.93 33.89
CA ARG A 381 8.37 38.11 33.55
C ARG A 381 6.92 37.96 34.01
N LEU A 382 6.38 36.75 33.92
CA LEU A 382 5.00 36.49 34.38
C LEU A 382 4.86 36.65 35.93
N TRP A 383 5.88 36.27 36.67
CA TRP A 383 5.90 36.46 38.15
C TRP A 383 6.03 37.92 38.56
N LYS A 384 6.57 38.76 37.68
CA LYS A 384 6.74 40.22 37.92
C LYS A 384 5.71 41.07 37.16
N ALA A 385 4.55 40.50 36.82
CA ALA A 385 3.52 41.16 36.01
C ALA A 385 2.99 42.44 36.63
N GLU A 386 2.99 42.59 37.98
CA GLU A 386 2.60 43.84 38.65
C GLU A 386 3.68 44.91 38.55
N GLU A 387 4.98 44.53 38.50
CA GLU A 387 6.10 45.45 38.39
C GLU A 387 6.29 45.93 36.96
N ASP A 388 6.13 45.04 35.96
CA ASP A 388 6.25 45.35 34.52
C ASP A 388 5.14 44.68 33.71
N PRO A 389 3.95 45.30 33.67
CA PRO A 389 2.81 44.76 32.93
C PRO A 389 3.05 44.63 31.42
N LYS A 390 3.90 45.49 30.83
CA LYS A 390 4.23 45.44 29.40
C LYS A 390 5.06 44.17 29.09
N ALA A 391 6.13 43.94 29.82
CA ALA A 391 6.95 42.75 29.63
C ALA A 391 6.16 41.45 29.86
N ALA A 392 5.24 41.43 30.81
CA ALA A 392 4.32 40.31 31.04
C ALA A 392 3.34 40.10 29.89
N ASN A 393 2.78 41.15 29.32
CA ASN A 393 1.92 41.09 28.13
C ASN A 393 2.69 40.55 26.91
N ASP A 394 3.88 41.07 26.65
CA ASP A 394 4.73 40.66 25.55
C ASP A 394 5.07 39.15 25.66
N ALA A 395 5.42 38.69 26.87
CA ALA A 395 5.66 37.24 27.14
C ALA A 395 4.41 36.39 26.91
N LEU A 396 3.24 36.80 27.36
CA LEU A 396 1.98 36.07 27.17
C LEU A 396 1.55 36.02 25.70
N TRP A 397 1.69 37.12 24.99
CA TRP A 397 1.40 37.20 23.56
C TRP A 397 2.32 36.24 22.78
N THR A 398 3.63 36.26 23.07
CA THR A 398 4.61 35.40 22.42
C THR A 398 4.37 33.93 22.75
N LEU A 399 4.07 33.57 24.01
CA LEU A 399 3.72 32.21 24.43
C LEU A 399 2.49 31.69 23.69
N ARG A 400 1.44 32.49 23.62
CA ARG A 400 0.20 32.15 22.91
C ARG A 400 0.47 31.96 21.43
N THR A 401 1.22 32.87 20.80
CA THR A 401 1.54 32.83 19.38
C THR A 401 2.40 31.59 19.05
N ALA A 402 3.47 31.37 19.79
CA ALA A 402 4.36 30.23 19.57
C ALA A 402 3.66 28.88 19.77
N LEU A 403 2.81 28.76 20.81
CA LEU A 403 2.01 27.55 21.03
C LEU A 403 1.01 27.33 19.88
N THR A 404 0.20 28.36 19.56
CA THR A 404 -0.87 28.22 18.56
C THR A 404 -0.32 27.84 17.18
N GLU A 405 0.72 28.52 16.72
CA GLU A 405 1.33 28.22 15.43
C GLU A 405 2.06 26.87 15.45
N GLY A 406 2.73 26.52 16.55
CA GLY A 406 3.32 25.19 16.75
C GLY A 406 2.28 24.06 16.71
N LEU A 407 1.11 24.26 17.34
CA LEU A 407 0.00 23.30 17.31
C LEU A 407 -0.61 23.18 15.91
N LYS A 408 -0.73 24.26 15.14
CA LYS A 408 -1.15 24.19 13.74
C LYS A 408 -0.21 23.34 12.89
N LEU A 409 1.11 23.47 13.09
CA LEU A 409 2.10 22.63 12.40
C LEU A 409 2.02 21.16 12.84
N LEU A 410 1.67 20.90 14.10
CA LEU A 410 1.51 19.54 14.63
C LEU A 410 0.18 18.90 14.23
N HIS A 411 -0.85 19.67 13.93
CA HIS A 411 -2.23 19.20 13.70
C HIS A 411 -2.37 18.09 12.65
N PRO A 412 -1.69 18.08 11.50
CA PRO A 412 -1.76 16.97 10.55
C PRO A 412 -1.35 15.62 11.13
N TYR A 413 -0.52 15.61 12.15
CA TYR A 413 0.04 14.42 12.78
C TYR A 413 -0.73 13.98 14.03
N MET A 414 -1.16 14.94 14.84
CA MET A 414 -1.82 14.73 16.13
C MET A 414 -3.11 15.59 16.22
N PRO A 415 -4.13 15.31 15.39
CA PRO A 415 -5.29 16.18 15.25
C PRO A 415 -6.18 16.28 16.49
N PHE A 416 -6.24 15.23 17.32
CA PHE A 416 -7.18 15.23 18.44
C PHE A 416 -6.73 16.16 19.56
N ILE A 417 -5.47 16.03 20.02
CA ILE A 417 -4.97 16.87 21.10
C ILE A 417 -4.78 18.32 20.68
N THR A 418 -4.47 18.57 19.40
CA THR A 418 -4.27 19.94 18.92
C THR A 418 -5.58 20.66 18.65
N GLU A 419 -6.67 19.96 18.42
CA GLU A 419 -8.02 20.53 18.32
C GLU A 419 -8.54 20.91 19.71
N GLU A 420 -8.40 20.03 20.71
CA GLU A 420 -8.82 20.26 22.09
C GLU A 420 -8.08 21.44 22.76
#